data_a54ae5a797d3367d2b8805265f7e96a6
#
_entry.id   a54ae5a797d3367d2b8805265f7e96a6
#
_cell.length_a   1.000
_cell.length_b   1.000
_cell.length_c   1.000
_cell.angle_alpha   90.00
_cell.angle_beta   90.00
_cell.angle_gamma   90.00
#
_symmetry.space_group_name_H-M   'P 1'
#
loop_
_entity.id
_entity.type
_entity.pdbx_description
1 polymer ?
#
loop_
_entity_poly.entity_id
_entity_poly.type
_entity_poly.pdbx_seq_one_letter_code
_entity_poly.pdbx_strand_id
1 'polypeptide(L)'
;DEQHMFGKGKLENWCEFFPDFREDLIFVMDDSWDIPAGTHEDGNNSQHMSCARLDTTRFPSFKGNPVERLGKLTKKVKSLGWKGLGGWICAQEALTESDKSNPDEYWKTRLTENEKAGICYWKVDYGRKENDAAWRTKMTEIGHKYAPKILIEHAYTFDNAGKYDAFRTY
;
A
#
# COMPACT_ATOMS: atom_id res chain seq x y z
N ASP A 1 -9.05 -7.79 -2.43
CA ASP A 1 -9.64 -8.65 -1.40
C ASP A 1 -9.04 -10.05 -1.41
N GLU A 2 -9.12 -10.71 -0.26
CA GLU A 2 -8.59 -12.07 -0.08
C GLU A 2 -9.16 -13.06 -1.10
N GLN A 3 -10.46 -12.95 -1.41
CA GLN A 3 -11.12 -13.79 -2.41
C GLN A 3 -10.51 -13.63 -3.80
N HIS A 4 -10.23 -12.42 -4.24
CA HIS A 4 -9.62 -12.17 -5.56
C HIS A 4 -8.17 -12.66 -5.62
N MET A 5 -7.45 -12.55 -4.52
CA MET A 5 -6.04 -12.98 -4.49
C MET A 5 -5.88 -14.50 -4.44
N PHE A 6 -6.76 -15.22 -3.73
CA PHE A 6 -6.57 -16.63 -3.37
C PHE A 6 -7.80 -17.53 -3.62
N GLY A 7 -8.86 -17.00 -4.21
CA GLY A 7 -10.06 -17.76 -4.52
C GLY A 7 -9.84 -18.79 -5.63
N LYS A 8 -10.93 -19.50 -6.01
CA LYS A 8 -10.92 -20.57 -7.00
C LYS A 8 -11.76 -20.27 -8.26
N GLY A 9 -12.36 -19.09 -8.32
CA GLY A 9 -13.17 -18.64 -9.45
C GLY A 9 -12.33 -18.17 -10.64
N LYS A 10 -12.95 -18.00 -11.82
CA LYS A 10 -12.26 -17.57 -13.05
C LYS A 10 -11.64 -16.16 -12.96
N LEU A 11 -12.22 -15.27 -12.15
CA LEU A 11 -11.76 -13.90 -11.94
C LEU A 11 -11.09 -13.72 -10.56
N GLU A 12 -10.70 -14.84 -9.96
CA GLU A 12 -10.06 -14.93 -8.66
C GLU A 12 -8.67 -15.53 -8.85
N ASN A 13 -7.93 -15.64 -7.73
CA ASN A 13 -6.63 -16.29 -7.76
C ASN A 13 -5.53 -15.50 -8.48
N TRP A 14 -5.58 -14.19 -8.36
CA TRP A 14 -4.61 -13.30 -9.01
C TRP A 14 -3.16 -13.59 -8.60
N CYS A 15 -2.96 -14.09 -7.40
CA CYS A 15 -1.62 -14.47 -6.94
C CYS A 15 -1.04 -15.70 -7.64
N GLU A 16 -1.84 -16.42 -8.44
CA GLU A 16 -1.36 -17.52 -9.28
C GLU A 16 -1.08 -17.12 -10.74
N PHE A 17 -1.32 -15.85 -11.12
CA PHE A 17 -0.98 -15.34 -12.44
C PHE A 17 0.54 -15.26 -12.64
N PHE A 18 0.96 -15.25 -13.88
CA PHE A 18 2.36 -15.08 -14.30
C PHE A 18 3.35 -16.08 -13.66
N PRO A 19 3.08 -17.42 -13.69
CA PRO A 19 3.91 -18.38 -12.96
C PRO A 19 5.40 -18.34 -13.33
N ASP A 20 5.72 -18.01 -14.57
CA ASP A 20 7.09 -18.00 -15.10
C ASP A 20 7.85 -16.69 -14.77
N PHE A 21 7.18 -15.67 -14.24
CA PHE A 21 7.76 -14.33 -14.02
C PHE A 21 7.59 -13.81 -12.59
N ARG A 22 6.92 -14.52 -11.70
CA ARG A 22 6.61 -14.03 -10.34
C ARG A 22 7.85 -13.67 -9.53
N GLU A 23 8.95 -14.39 -9.73
CA GLU A 23 10.20 -14.13 -9.03
C GLU A 23 10.83 -12.77 -9.35
N ASP A 24 10.45 -12.19 -10.49
CA ASP A 24 10.89 -10.87 -10.91
C ASP A 24 9.86 -9.77 -10.60
N LEU A 25 8.63 -10.14 -10.22
CA LEU A 25 7.51 -9.22 -10.06
C LEU A 25 7.12 -9.02 -8.59
N ILE A 26 6.76 -7.79 -8.25
CA ILE A 26 6.11 -7.45 -6.98
C ILE A 26 4.60 -7.47 -7.19
N PHE A 27 3.87 -8.21 -6.35
CA PHE A 27 2.41 -8.14 -6.32
C PHE A 27 2.00 -6.88 -5.57
N VAL A 28 1.27 -5.96 -6.21
CA VAL A 28 0.79 -4.73 -5.57
C VAL A 28 -0.71 -4.84 -5.34
N MET A 29 -1.12 -4.77 -4.08
CA MET A 29 -2.53 -4.58 -3.74
C MET A 29 -2.92 -3.16 -4.11
N ASP A 30 -3.89 -3.01 -5.01
CA ASP A 30 -4.35 -1.70 -5.44
C ASP A 30 -5.35 -1.11 -4.42
N ASP A 31 -5.92 0.02 -4.71
CA ASP A 31 -6.83 0.80 -3.86
C ASP A 31 -7.76 -0.06 -2.99
N SER A 32 -8.05 0.40 -1.80
CA SER A 32 -9.01 -0.17 -0.84
C SER A 32 -8.57 -1.38 -0.01
N TRP A 33 -7.37 -1.92 -0.18
CA TRP A 33 -6.90 -3.08 0.58
C TRP A 33 -6.85 -2.84 2.10
N ASP A 34 -6.76 -1.59 2.52
CA ASP A 34 -6.52 -1.12 3.88
C ASP A 34 -7.70 -0.37 4.50
N ILE A 35 -8.86 -0.41 3.85
CA ILE A 35 -10.11 0.18 4.35
C ILE A 35 -11.25 -0.84 4.34
N PRO A 36 -12.28 -0.69 5.19
CA PRO A 36 -13.38 -1.66 5.29
C PRO A 36 -14.10 -1.91 3.96
N ALA A 37 -14.53 -3.14 3.75
CA ALA A 37 -15.38 -3.50 2.62
C ALA A 37 -16.66 -2.65 2.65
N GLY A 38 -17.17 -2.27 1.48
CA GLY A 38 -18.33 -1.40 1.33
C GLY A 38 -18.02 0.11 1.40
N THR A 39 -16.80 0.52 1.75
CA THR A 39 -16.43 1.95 1.84
C THR A 39 -16.57 2.70 0.51
N HIS A 40 -16.53 1.99 -0.61
CA HIS A 40 -16.75 2.55 -1.95
C HIS A 40 -18.22 2.69 -2.34
N GLU A 41 -19.11 1.89 -1.76
CA GLU A 41 -20.48 1.69 -2.27
C GLU A 41 -21.40 2.89 -1.97
N ASP A 42 -21.02 3.72 -1.01
CA ASP A 42 -21.77 4.91 -0.60
C ASP A 42 -21.30 6.22 -1.25
N GLY A 43 -20.44 6.14 -2.27
CA GLY A 43 -19.86 7.29 -2.95
C GLY A 43 -18.74 7.99 -2.20
N ASN A 44 -18.32 7.48 -1.05
CA ASN A 44 -17.08 7.89 -0.41
C ASN A 44 -15.89 7.29 -1.15
N ASN A 45 -15.12 8.13 -1.76
CA ASN A 45 -13.94 7.76 -2.51
C ASN A 45 -12.84 7.24 -1.58
N SER A 46 -12.53 5.96 -1.67
CA SER A 46 -11.37 5.37 -1.02
C SER A 46 -10.06 6.08 -1.38
N GLN A 47 -9.99 6.69 -2.55
CA GLN A 47 -8.87 7.51 -2.99
C GLN A 47 -8.54 8.70 -2.07
N HIS A 48 -9.35 8.93 -1.06
CA HIS A 48 -9.10 9.92 0.00
C HIS A 48 -8.87 9.28 1.36
N MET A 49 -8.72 7.96 1.41
CA MET A 49 -8.61 7.20 2.66
C MET A 49 -7.55 6.11 2.52
N SER A 50 -6.58 6.10 3.42
CA SER A 50 -5.60 5.02 3.55
C SER A 50 -5.13 4.93 4.99
N CYS A 51 -5.10 3.71 5.52
CA CYS A 51 -4.52 3.47 6.82
C CYS A 51 -3.23 2.64 6.78
N ALA A 52 -2.86 2.17 5.58
CA ALA A 52 -1.70 1.31 5.33
C ALA A 52 -1.60 0.10 6.28
N ARG A 53 -2.74 -0.46 6.66
CA ARG A 53 -2.90 -1.64 7.51
C ARG A 53 -3.93 -2.57 6.89
N LEU A 54 -3.61 -3.85 6.81
CA LEU A 54 -4.51 -4.86 6.21
C LEU A 54 -5.89 -4.85 6.87
N ASP A 55 -6.93 -4.57 6.08
CA ASP A 55 -8.30 -4.52 6.60
C ASP A 55 -8.84 -5.91 6.95
N THR A 56 -9.54 -6.01 8.08
CA THR A 56 -10.01 -7.30 8.61
C THR A 56 -11.25 -7.83 7.93
N THR A 57 -12.06 -6.97 7.30
CA THR A 57 -13.26 -7.38 6.58
C THR A 57 -12.93 -7.88 5.18
N ARG A 58 -11.87 -7.31 4.57
CA ARG A 58 -11.36 -7.72 3.26
C ARG A 58 -10.44 -8.93 3.31
N PHE A 59 -9.74 -9.11 4.43
CA PHE A 59 -8.76 -10.18 4.64
C PHE A 59 -9.02 -10.93 5.96
N PRO A 60 -10.18 -11.61 6.06
CA PRO A 60 -10.64 -12.19 7.31
C PRO A 60 -9.80 -13.36 7.83
N SER A 61 -9.03 -14.05 6.96
CA SER A 61 -8.20 -15.19 7.36
C SER A 61 -6.90 -14.78 8.06
N PHE A 62 -6.45 -13.53 7.87
CA PHE A 62 -5.20 -13.05 8.45
C PHE A 62 -5.44 -12.41 9.82
N LYS A 63 -5.11 -13.13 10.89
CA LYS A 63 -5.33 -12.74 12.30
C LYS A 63 -4.06 -12.24 12.96
N GLY A 64 -4.22 -11.39 13.99
CA GLY A 64 -3.16 -10.81 14.80
C GLY A 64 -3.19 -9.28 14.81
N ASN A 65 -2.15 -8.67 15.35
CA ASN A 65 -1.95 -7.22 15.26
C ASN A 65 -1.65 -6.78 13.81
N PRO A 66 -1.66 -5.48 13.48
CA PRO A 66 -1.48 -5.01 12.12
C PRO A 66 -0.23 -5.55 11.42
N VAL A 67 0.91 -5.59 12.11
CA VAL A 67 2.18 -6.10 11.56
C VAL A 67 2.11 -7.59 11.30
N GLU A 68 1.55 -8.35 12.25
CA GLU A 68 1.40 -9.81 12.12
C GLU A 68 0.49 -10.20 10.95
N ARG A 69 -0.66 -9.54 10.81
CA ARG A 69 -1.62 -9.81 9.72
C ARG A 69 -0.98 -9.59 8.37
N LEU A 70 -0.43 -8.39 8.18
CA LEU A 70 0.22 -8.02 6.92
C LEU A 70 1.45 -8.89 6.64
N GLY A 71 2.22 -9.25 7.67
CA GLY A 71 3.36 -10.16 7.56
C GLY A 71 2.97 -11.59 7.15
N LYS A 72 1.83 -12.10 7.64
CA LYS A 72 1.28 -13.39 7.20
C LYS A 72 0.86 -13.35 5.73
N LEU A 73 0.22 -12.27 5.29
CA LEU A 73 -0.13 -12.08 3.89
C LEU A 73 1.13 -12.00 3.00
N THR A 74 2.11 -11.20 3.39
CA THR A 74 3.39 -11.08 2.68
C THR A 74 4.07 -12.45 2.51
N LYS A 75 4.14 -13.23 3.58
CA LYS A 75 4.70 -14.59 3.54
C LYS A 75 3.94 -15.51 2.58
N LYS A 76 2.60 -15.45 2.59
CA LYS A 76 1.75 -16.25 1.69
C LYS A 76 2.00 -15.88 0.23
N VAL A 77 2.02 -14.60 -0.11
CA VAL A 77 2.29 -14.13 -1.48
C VAL A 77 3.68 -14.57 -1.94
N LYS A 78 4.70 -14.40 -1.12
CA LYS A 78 6.07 -14.85 -1.43
C LYS A 78 6.17 -16.37 -1.58
N SER A 79 5.41 -17.16 -0.81
CA SER A 79 5.39 -18.62 -0.94
C SER A 79 4.78 -19.11 -2.28
N LEU A 80 4.05 -18.24 -2.97
CA LEU A 80 3.53 -18.49 -4.33
C LEU A 80 4.51 -18.09 -5.43
N GLY A 81 5.72 -17.66 -5.08
CA GLY A 81 6.79 -17.32 -5.99
C GLY A 81 6.99 -15.82 -6.26
N TRP A 82 6.16 -14.94 -5.74
CA TRP A 82 6.31 -13.50 -5.95
C TRP A 82 7.56 -12.96 -5.25
N LYS A 83 8.27 -12.04 -5.91
CA LYS A 83 9.42 -11.32 -5.36
C LYS A 83 9.09 -10.59 -4.06
N GLY A 84 7.90 -10.01 -3.99
CA GLY A 84 7.45 -9.25 -2.83
C GLY A 84 5.99 -8.85 -2.90
N LEU A 85 5.55 -8.16 -1.85
CA LEU A 85 4.23 -7.56 -1.75
C LEU A 85 4.36 -6.05 -1.59
N GLY A 86 3.55 -5.31 -2.31
CA GLY A 86 3.38 -3.87 -2.18
C GLY A 86 1.93 -3.48 -1.92
N GLY A 87 1.70 -2.21 -1.63
CA GLY A 87 0.37 -1.66 -1.43
C GLY A 87 0.20 -0.27 -2.04
N TRP A 88 -1.01 -0.02 -2.52
CA TRP A 88 -1.46 1.31 -2.90
C TRP A 88 -1.65 2.17 -1.65
N ILE A 89 -1.23 3.42 -1.71
CA ILE A 89 -1.29 4.38 -0.61
C ILE A 89 -1.95 5.66 -1.10
N CYS A 90 -2.95 6.12 -0.37
CA CYS A 90 -3.58 7.41 -0.64
C CYS A 90 -2.63 8.57 -0.31
N ALA A 91 -2.48 9.50 -1.24
CA ALA A 91 -1.75 10.75 -1.01
C ALA A 91 -2.60 11.70 -0.14
N GLN A 92 -2.44 11.60 1.18
CA GLN A 92 -3.18 12.35 2.19
C GLN A 92 -2.31 12.75 3.38
N GLU A 93 -2.76 13.70 4.19
CA GLU A 93 -1.99 14.10 5.40
C GLU A 93 -1.93 12.96 6.42
N ALA A 94 -3.10 12.45 6.81
CA ALA A 94 -3.28 11.32 7.70
C ALA A 94 -4.76 10.89 7.66
N LEU A 95 -5.12 9.79 8.31
CA LEU A 95 -6.47 9.23 8.24
C LEU A 95 -7.49 10.03 9.07
N THR A 96 -7.18 10.35 10.33
CA THR A 96 -8.09 11.01 11.26
C THR A 96 -7.63 12.43 11.59
N GLU A 97 -8.54 13.26 12.09
CA GLU A 97 -8.17 14.62 12.54
C GLU A 97 -7.10 14.60 13.65
N SER A 98 -7.14 13.61 14.53
CA SER A 98 -6.10 13.41 15.54
C SER A 98 -4.74 13.09 14.92
N ASP A 99 -4.71 12.24 13.90
CA ASP A 99 -3.47 11.88 13.21
C ASP A 99 -2.91 13.07 12.41
N LYS A 100 -3.77 13.94 11.89
CA LYS A 100 -3.37 15.15 11.14
C LYS A 100 -2.64 16.18 12.01
N SER A 101 -2.75 16.10 13.33
CA SER A 101 -1.95 16.95 14.23
C SER A 101 -0.45 16.64 14.17
N ASN A 102 -0.07 15.43 13.76
CA ASN A 102 1.32 15.01 13.53
C ASN A 102 1.43 14.02 12.36
N PRO A 103 1.28 14.49 11.13
CA PRO A 103 1.25 13.61 9.95
C PRO A 103 2.58 12.88 9.70
N ASP A 104 3.69 13.46 10.08
CA ASP A 104 5.01 12.83 9.95
C ASP A 104 5.12 11.58 10.83
N GLU A 105 4.65 11.63 12.08
CA GLU A 105 4.68 10.48 12.97
C GLU A 105 3.67 9.41 12.53
N TYR A 106 2.52 9.83 11.99
CA TYR A 106 1.57 8.91 11.38
C TYR A 106 2.23 8.08 10.27
N TRP A 107 2.82 8.73 9.26
CA TRP A 107 3.45 8.04 8.13
C TRP A 107 4.70 7.27 8.51
N LYS A 108 5.52 7.79 9.41
CA LYS A 108 6.66 7.05 9.99
C LYS A 108 6.20 5.74 10.62
N THR A 109 5.12 5.77 11.40
CA THR A 109 4.57 4.56 12.02
C THR A 109 4.11 3.57 10.97
N ARG A 110 3.34 4.00 9.97
CA ARG A 110 2.84 3.14 8.89
C ARG A 110 3.97 2.52 8.07
N LEU A 111 4.97 3.29 7.68
CA LEU A 111 6.15 2.81 6.98
C LEU A 111 6.90 1.77 7.80
N THR A 112 7.17 2.05 9.06
CA THR A 112 7.87 1.13 9.96
C THR A 112 7.09 -0.17 10.16
N GLU A 113 5.77 -0.12 10.36
CA GLU A 113 4.90 -1.30 10.46
C GLU A 113 4.94 -2.13 9.18
N ASN A 114 4.85 -1.49 8.03
CA ASN A 114 4.85 -2.14 6.72
C ASN A 114 6.20 -2.81 6.42
N GLU A 115 7.32 -2.14 6.69
CA GLU A 115 8.64 -2.75 6.52
C GLU A 115 8.83 -3.98 7.42
N LYS A 116 8.42 -3.89 8.70
CA LYS A 116 8.45 -5.03 9.63
C LYS A 116 7.58 -6.19 9.14
N ALA A 117 6.47 -5.91 8.48
CA ALA A 117 5.61 -6.91 7.85
C ALA A 117 6.18 -7.47 6.54
N GLY A 118 7.29 -6.93 6.03
CA GLY A 118 7.96 -7.38 4.81
C GLY A 118 7.40 -6.80 3.52
N ILE A 119 6.61 -5.74 3.61
CA ILE A 119 6.24 -4.92 2.44
C ILE A 119 7.51 -4.31 1.86
N CYS A 120 7.64 -4.32 0.54
CA CYS A 120 8.81 -3.81 -0.17
C CYS A 120 8.50 -2.69 -1.17
N TYR A 121 7.23 -2.34 -1.34
CA TYR A 121 6.80 -1.37 -2.33
C TYR A 121 5.54 -0.61 -1.90
N TRP A 122 5.56 0.71 -2.03
CA TRP A 122 4.40 1.58 -1.91
C TRP A 122 4.14 2.32 -3.22
N LYS A 123 2.92 2.18 -3.74
CA LYS A 123 2.39 3.00 -4.83
C LYS A 123 1.63 4.17 -4.21
N VAL A 124 2.26 5.32 -4.06
CA VAL A 124 1.61 6.53 -3.54
C VAL A 124 0.93 7.25 -4.69
N ASP A 125 -0.39 7.17 -4.73
CA ASP A 125 -1.18 7.55 -5.90
C ASP A 125 -2.09 8.76 -5.62
N TYR A 126 -3.36 8.56 -5.81
CA TYR A 126 -4.42 9.56 -5.76
C TYR A 126 -4.69 10.04 -4.33
N GLY A 127 -5.30 11.21 -4.18
CA GLY A 127 -5.72 11.75 -2.88
C GLY A 127 -5.59 13.27 -2.78
N ARG A 128 -5.93 13.80 -1.62
CA ARG A 128 -5.93 15.27 -1.40
C ARG A 128 -4.54 15.91 -1.49
N LYS A 129 -3.48 15.12 -1.39
CA LYS A 129 -2.08 15.54 -1.52
C LYS A 129 -1.43 15.06 -2.83
N GLU A 130 -2.24 14.58 -3.76
CA GLU A 130 -1.72 14.04 -5.04
C GLU A 130 -0.85 15.04 -5.81
N ASN A 131 -1.19 16.32 -5.77
CA ASN A 131 -0.49 17.39 -6.47
C ASN A 131 0.49 18.18 -5.55
N ASP A 132 0.73 17.71 -4.34
CA ASP A 132 1.64 18.37 -3.38
C ASP A 132 3.04 17.76 -3.46
N ALA A 133 3.90 18.34 -4.29
CA ALA A 133 5.26 17.87 -4.50
C ALA A 133 6.12 17.89 -3.22
N ALA A 134 5.89 18.87 -2.33
CA ALA A 134 6.62 18.96 -1.07
C ALA A 134 6.22 17.80 -0.13
N TRP A 135 4.94 17.50 -0.05
CA TRP A 135 4.43 16.37 0.73
C TRP A 135 4.99 15.04 0.18
N ARG A 136 5.01 14.85 -1.15
CA ARG A 136 5.54 13.62 -1.77
C ARG A 136 7.04 13.44 -1.50
N THR A 137 7.81 14.51 -1.63
CA THR A 137 9.25 14.51 -1.30
C THR A 137 9.45 14.12 0.18
N LYS A 138 8.67 14.71 1.07
CA LYS A 138 8.74 14.41 2.51
C LYS A 138 8.36 12.96 2.81
N MET A 139 7.36 12.40 2.13
CA MET A 139 7.00 10.98 2.25
C MET A 139 8.19 10.08 1.91
N THR A 140 8.90 10.37 0.83
CA THR A 140 10.11 9.63 0.43
C THR A 140 11.22 9.77 1.49
N GLU A 141 11.44 10.97 2.02
CA GLU A 141 12.45 11.21 3.08
C GLU A 141 12.15 10.44 4.36
N ILE A 142 10.87 10.39 4.78
CA ILE A 142 10.43 9.58 5.92
C ILE A 142 10.68 8.10 5.63
N GLY A 143 10.35 7.64 4.42
CA GLY A 143 10.59 6.27 3.98
C GLY A 143 12.07 5.90 4.06
N HIS A 144 12.93 6.66 3.43
CA HIS A 144 14.39 6.42 3.47
C HIS A 144 14.96 6.37 4.88
N LYS A 145 14.44 7.20 5.78
CA LYS A 145 14.93 7.27 7.16
C LYS A 145 14.45 6.12 8.04
N TYR A 146 13.19 5.69 7.90
CA TYR A 146 12.53 4.80 8.86
C TYR A 146 12.13 3.44 8.31
N ALA A 147 12.08 3.30 6.99
CA ALA A 147 11.71 2.08 6.27
C ALA A 147 12.49 1.96 4.95
N PRO A 148 13.85 1.92 5.01
CA PRO A 148 14.69 2.00 3.81
C PRO A 148 14.57 0.82 2.85
N LYS A 149 13.86 -0.24 3.23
CA LYS A 149 13.61 -1.40 2.36
C LYS A 149 12.32 -1.27 1.53
N ILE A 150 11.53 -0.23 1.76
CA ILE A 150 10.34 0.05 0.97
C ILE A 150 10.71 1.02 -0.15
N LEU A 151 10.56 0.59 -1.39
CA LEU A 151 10.63 1.46 -2.55
C LEU A 151 9.32 2.25 -2.66
N ILE A 152 9.40 3.57 -2.75
CA ILE A 152 8.23 4.45 -2.82
C ILE A 152 8.09 4.99 -4.24
N GLU A 153 7.09 4.50 -4.97
CA GLU A 153 6.66 5.04 -6.25
C GLU A 153 5.65 6.16 -6.03
N HIS A 154 5.81 7.27 -6.72
CA HIS A 154 4.82 8.31 -6.81
C HIS A 154 4.13 8.27 -8.18
N ALA A 155 2.84 7.94 -8.20
CA ALA A 155 2.00 8.09 -9.36
C ALA A 155 1.54 9.56 -9.45
N TYR A 156 2.01 10.27 -10.49
CA TYR A 156 1.92 11.73 -10.56
C TYR A 156 1.92 12.21 -12.01
N THR A 157 1.13 13.21 -12.33
CA THR A 157 0.94 13.66 -13.71
C THR A 157 1.74 14.90 -14.10
N PHE A 158 2.56 15.47 -13.22
CA PHE A 158 3.23 16.76 -13.47
C PHE A 158 4.75 16.66 -13.38
N ASP A 159 5.43 17.50 -14.15
CA ASP A 159 6.89 17.57 -14.33
C ASP A 159 7.69 18.00 -13.08
N ASN A 160 7.13 18.02 -11.92
CA ASN A 160 7.78 18.53 -10.74
C ASN A 160 8.26 17.39 -9.84
N ALA A 161 9.06 16.52 -10.41
CA ALA A 161 9.66 15.42 -9.69
C ALA A 161 10.62 15.96 -8.62
N GLY A 162 10.28 15.72 -7.38
CA GLY A 162 11.20 15.79 -6.26
C GLY A 162 12.21 14.63 -6.29
N LYS A 163 12.77 14.29 -5.14
CA LYS A 163 13.61 13.09 -5.00
C LYS A 163 12.70 11.89 -4.73
N TYR A 164 12.48 11.07 -5.72
CA TYR A 164 11.62 9.87 -5.64
C TYR A 164 12.41 8.61 -5.97
N ASP A 165 12.01 7.47 -5.40
CA ASP A 165 12.61 6.17 -5.73
C ASP A 165 12.13 5.70 -7.10
N ALA A 166 10.86 5.89 -7.38
CA ALA A 166 10.23 5.61 -8.65
C ALA A 166 9.13 6.62 -8.94
N PHE A 167 8.83 6.78 -10.21
CA PHE A 167 7.87 7.75 -10.70
C PHE A 167 7.05 7.16 -11.84
N ARG A 168 5.73 7.34 -11.81
CA ARG A 168 4.82 6.93 -12.88
C ARG A 168 4.05 8.13 -13.39
N THR A 169 4.03 8.29 -14.71
CA THR A 169 3.13 9.19 -15.43
C THR A 169 1.95 8.40 -16.00
N TYR A 170 0.81 9.05 -16.12
CA TYR A 170 -0.35 8.53 -16.82
C TYR A 170 -0.44 9.11 -18.22
#